data_c4f1d540ecbca5ae55109997119fc234
#
_entry.id   c4f1d540ecbca5ae55109997119fc234
#
_cell.length_a   1.000
_cell.length_b   1.000
_cell.length_c   1.000
_cell.angle_alpha   90.00
_cell.angle_beta   90.00
_cell.angle_gamma   90.00
#
_symmetry.space_group_name_H-M   'P 1'
#
loop_
_entity.id
_entity.type
_entity.pdbx_description
1 polymer ?
#
loop_
_entity_poly.entity_id
_entity_poly.type
_entity_poly.pdbx_seq_one_letter_code
_entity_poly.pdbx_strand_id
1 'polypeptide(L)'
;LHPRVRRQRQMCIRDRYRWTLWRLQPALGICKRTSRGACTDGRQMNIYKLDNIKLSPTSDERELVKIAARALGHKPLYFRILKKSLDARKKQDIHWVFSIEYGDEFPPVCAPLEKLRSHRKVYVVGSGPAGLLCAVRLADRGFTPIVVERGERVDDRAESVQKFFGGGELDENSNVQFGEGGAGTFSDGKLNTQTHSGFNAEVYRTFVRFGAPEDTLYLNKPHIGSDVLKNVVKNMREYIISCGGQVRFGTLFSGFASRGGKLFAVRLKTLDNGFETEEAADDLVIATGHSARDTFAMLTESGIAAEAREFAVGVRIEHAQDCINRAQYGNVKGLPAADYKAVSTVSDRRVFTFCMCPVSYTHLTLPTNSRV
;
A
#
# COMPACT_ATOMS: atom_id res chain seq x y z
N LEU A 1 -29.66 -13.96 -13.60
CA LEU A 1 -28.31 -14.50 -13.45
C LEU A 1 -28.28 -15.42 -12.23
N HIS A 2 -28.04 -16.69 -12.50
CA HIS A 2 -28.19 -17.85 -11.60
C HIS A 2 -27.29 -17.78 -10.36
N PRO A 3 -27.74 -18.22 -9.14
CA PRO A 3 -27.01 -18.13 -7.86
C PRO A 3 -25.66 -18.87 -7.83
N ARG A 4 -25.42 -19.82 -8.72
CA ARG A 4 -24.17 -20.59 -8.80
C ARG A 4 -22.93 -19.76 -9.19
N VAL A 5 -23.09 -18.62 -9.82
CA VAL A 5 -21.97 -17.76 -10.26
C VAL A 5 -21.38 -16.95 -9.10
N ARG A 6 -22.10 -16.77 -7.98
CA ARG A 6 -21.60 -16.04 -6.80
C ARG A 6 -20.58 -16.82 -5.97
N ARG A 7 -20.63 -18.14 -5.94
CA ARG A 7 -19.70 -18.96 -5.12
C ARG A 7 -18.33 -19.18 -5.76
N GLN A 8 -18.22 -19.17 -7.09
CA GLN A 8 -16.93 -19.29 -7.77
C GLN A 8 -16.05 -18.02 -7.74
N ARG A 9 -16.65 -16.85 -7.42
CA ARG A 9 -15.89 -15.60 -7.33
C ARG A 9 -14.97 -15.46 -6.09
N GLN A 10 -15.16 -16.28 -5.08
CA GLN A 10 -14.36 -16.23 -3.84
C GLN A 10 -13.12 -17.14 -3.83
N MET A 11 -13.04 -18.14 -4.70
CA MET A 11 -11.97 -19.13 -4.65
C MET A 11 -10.67 -18.77 -5.38
N CYS A 12 -10.68 -17.85 -6.34
CA CYS A 12 -9.50 -17.56 -7.17
C CYS A 12 -8.53 -16.50 -6.63
N ILE A 13 -8.82 -15.86 -5.50
CA ILE A 13 -7.98 -14.76 -4.96
C ILE A 13 -7.19 -15.19 -3.72
N ARG A 14 -7.50 -16.34 -3.14
CA ARG A 14 -6.99 -16.73 -1.82
C ARG A 14 -5.55 -17.25 -1.82
N ASP A 15 -4.99 -17.64 -2.96
CA ASP A 15 -3.72 -18.37 -3.03
C ASP A 15 -2.54 -17.61 -3.63
N ARG A 16 -2.67 -16.31 -3.93
CA ARG A 16 -1.64 -15.61 -4.71
C ARG A 16 -0.46 -15.03 -3.93
N TYR A 17 -0.47 -15.01 -2.63
CA TYR A 17 0.66 -14.50 -1.84
C TYR A 17 0.87 -15.34 -0.57
N ARG A 18 1.25 -16.59 -0.74
CA ARG A 18 1.84 -17.36 0.34
C ARG A 18 3.35 -17.29 0.25
N TRP A 19 3.91 -16.12 0.51
CA TRP A 19 5.30 -16.06 0.94
C TRP A 19 5.32 -16.53 2.39
N THR A 20 5.91 -17.69 2.60
CA THR A 20 6.09 -18.29 3.92
C THR A 20 7.04 -17.41 4.71
N LEU A 21 6.48 -16.56 5.57
CA LEU A 21 7.17 -16.07 6.75
C LEU A 21 7.49 -17.28 7.63
N TRP A 22 8.66 -17.85 7.43
CA TRP A 22 9.16 -18.89 8.29
C TRP A 22 9.41 -18.32 9.69
N ARG A 23 8.53 -18.71 10.61
CA ARG A 23 8.62 -18.65 12.07
C ARG A 23 9.23 -17.37 12.67
N LEU A 24 8.46 -16.31 12.65
CA LEU A 24 8.36 -15.46 13.83
C LEU A 24 7.18 -15.99 14.64
N GLN A 25 7.47 -16.60 15.79
CA GLN A 25 6.42 -16.99 16.74
C GLN A 25 5.59 -15.76 17.14
N PRO A 26 4.31 -15.96 17.54
CA PRO A 26 3.31 -14.90 17.64
C PRO A 26 3.59 -13.99 18.84
N ALA A 27 4.36 -12.94 18.65
CA ALA A 27 4.49 -11.83 19.59
C ALA A 27 3.87 -10.54 19.03
N LEU A 28 3.11 -10.62 17.95
CA LEU A 28 2.29 -9.52 17.48
C LEU A 28 0.96 -9.60 18.20
N GLY A 29 0.81 -8.82 19.26
CA GLY A 29 -0.47 -8.59 19.93
C GLY A 29 -1.47 -7.99 18.91
N ILE A 30 -2.14 -8.86 18.16
CA ILE A 30 -3.26 -8.49 17.30
C ILE A 30 -4.44 -8.31 18.24
N CYS A 31 -4.82 -7.07 18.49
CA CYS A 31 -6.12 -6.78 19.08
C CYS A 31 -7.19 -7.27 18.09
N LYS A 32 -7.67 -8.50 18.27
CA LYS A 32 -8.85 -9.00 17.56
C LYS A 32 -10.04 -8.21 18.03
N ARG A 33 -10.44 -7.19 17.27
CA ARG A 33 -11.75 -6.59 17.45
C ARG A 33 -12.80 -7.61 17.02
N THR A 34 -13.47 -8.20 17.99
CA THR A 34 -14.80 -8.78 17.78
C THR A 34 -15.77 -7.63 17.54
N SER A 35 -16.75 -7.82 16.69
CA SER A 35 -17.84 -6.87 16.38
C SER A 35 -18.76 -6.55 17.58
N ARG A 36 -18.39 -6.95 18.77
CA ARG A 36 -18.95 -6.53 20.05
C ARG A 36 -17.77 -6.11 20.91
N GLY A 37 -17.64 -4.79 21.10
CA GLY A 37 -16.59 -4.18 21.90
C GLY A 37 -16.69 -4.59 23.37
N ALA A 38 -16.14 -5.72 23.72
CA ALA A 38 -15.85 -6.04 25.10
C ALA A 38 -14.38 -5.68 25.36
N CYS A 39 -14.15 -4.63 26.11
CA CYS A 39 -12.91 -4.47 26.87
C CYS A 39 -12.82 -5.57 27.92
N THR A 40 -11.59 -5.92 28.32
CA THR A 40 -11.27 -6.90 29.37
C THR A 40 -11.91 -6.59 30.73
N ASP A 41 -12.55 -5.43 30.89
CA ASP A 41 -13.22 -4.98 32.12
C ASP A 41 -14.76 -5.12 32.13
N GLY A 42 -15.36 -5.78 31.14
CA GLY A 42 -16.80 -6.02 31.12
C GLY A 42 -17.69 -4.77 30.98
N ARG A 43 -17.12 -3.57 30.80
CA ARG A 43 -17.88 -2.34 30.55
C ARG A 43 -18.38 -2.33 29.11
N GLN A 44 -19.68 -2.19 28.95
CA GLN A 44 -20.32 -1.99 27.65
C GLN A 44 -20.04 -0.55 27.21
N MET A 45 -19.20 -0.38 26.18
CA MET A 45 -18.88 0.96 25.64
C MET A 45 -20.07 1.49 24.85
N ASN A 46 -20.43 2.75 25.10
CA ASN A 46 -21.47 3.48 24.39
C ASN A 46 -20.96 4.04 23.04
N ILE A 47 -20.51 3.13 22.17
CA ILE A 47 -20.08 3.45 20.81
C ILE A 47 -21.02 2.77 19.82
N TYR A 48 -21.58 3.56 18.93
CA TYR A 48 -22.58 3.15 17.96
C TYR A 48 -22.04 3.25 16.54
N LYS A 49 -22.65 2.50 15.64
CA LYS A 49 -22.31 2.51 14.21
C LYS A 49 -23.56 2.72 13.38
N LEU A 50 -23.46 3.62 12.40
CA LEU A 50 -24.46 3.80 11.35
C LEU A 50 -23.81 3.54 9.99
N ASP A 51 -24.48 2.71 9.21
CA ASP A 51 -24.06 2.34 7.85
C ASP A 51 -25.06 2.85 6.82
N ASN A 52 -24.61 2.93 5.57
CA ASN A 52 -25.43 3.28 4.41
C ASN A 52 -26.08 4.68 4.49
N ILE A 53 -25.42 5.63 5.12
CA ILE A 53 -25.87 7.02 5.15
C ILE A 53 -25.62 7.62 3.78
N LYS A 54 -26.66 8.11 3.14
CA LYS A 54 -26.58 8.74 1.82
C LYS A 54 -26.56 10.25 1.96
N LEU A 55 -25.58 10.89 1.33
CA LEU A 55 -25.51 12.34 1.19
C LEU A 55 -25.38 12.73 -0.28
N SER A 56 -26.00 13.83 -0.67
CA SER A 56 -25.80 14.42 -2.00
C SER A 56 -24.32 14.74 -2.23
N PRO A 57 -23.82 14.70 -3.47
CA PRO A 57 -22.46 15.12 -3.81
C PRO A 57 -22.10 16.54 -3.35
N THR A 58 -23.10 17.42 -3.22
CA THR A 58 -22.95 18.81 -2.78
C THR A 58 -23.15 19.03 -1.29
N SER A 59 -23.53 17.99 -0.53
CA SER A 59 -23.73 18.08 0.91
C SER A 59 -22.40 18.19 1.67
N ASP A 60 -22.43 18.96 2.75
CA ASP A 60 -21.30 19.05 3.67
C ASP A 60 -21.22 17.80 4.57
N GLU A 61 -20.04 17.26 4.74
CA GLU A 61 -19.81 16.10 5.63
C GLU A 61 -20.15 16.39 7.10
N ARG A 62 -20.22 17.67 7.51
CA ARG A 62 -20.73 18.09 8.82
C ARG A 62 -22.17 17.64 9.09
N GLU A 63 -22.94 17.33 8.04
CA GLU A 63 -24.27 16.74 8.20
C GLU A 63 -24.24 15.36 8.87
N LEU A 64 -23.17 14.61 8.70
CA LEU A 64 -23.00 13.31 9.36
C LEU A 64 -22.98 13.44 10.89
N VAL A 65 -22.37 14.50 11.42
CA VAL A 65 -22.37 14.79 12.86
C VAL A 65 -23.79 15.11 13.35
N LYS A 66 -24.58 15.83 12.54
CA LYS A 66 -25.99 16.10 12.87
C LYS A 66 -26.84 14.83 12.87
N ILE A 67 -26.58 13.91 11.94
CA ILE A 67 -27.25 12.61 11.87
C ILE A 67 -26.90 11.80 13.12
N ALA A 68 -25.61 11.73 13.49
CA ALA A 68 -25.16 11.06 14.71
C ALA A 68 -25.81 11.67 15.97
N ALA A 69 -25.87 13.01 16.05
CA ALA A 69 -26.49 13.71 17.17
C ALA A 69 -27.99 13.44 17.29
N ARG A 70 -28.73 13.36 16.18
CA ARG A 70 -30.15 12.98 16.19
C ARG A 70 -30.35 11.55 16.67
N ALA A 71 -29.48 10.63 16.26
CA ALA A 71 -29.55 9.22 16.66
C ALA A 71 -29.22 9.02 18.14
N LEU A 72 -28.35 9.86 18.72
CA LEU A 72 -27.92 9.79 20.13
C LEU A 72 -28.84 10.63 21.05
N GLY A 73 -29.55 11.63 20.50
CA GLY A 73 -30.35 12.60 21.26
C GLY A 73 -29.55 13.82 21.71
N HIS A 74 -28.27 13.87 21.55
CA HIS A 74 -27.36 14.97 21.87
C HIS A 74 -26.09 14.91 20.99
N LYS A 75 -25.21 15.92 21.09
CA LYS A 75 -23.97 15.95 20.31
C LYS A 75 -23.00 14.88 20.80
N PRO A 76 -22.51 13.97 19.94
CA PRO A 76 -21.57 12.95 20.33
C PRO A 76 -20.22 13.54 20.76
N LEU A 77 -19.59 12.97 21.78
CA LEU A 77 -18.22 13.29 22.19
C LEU A 77 -17.19 12.70 21.24
N TYR A 78 -17.51 11.55 20.66
CA TYR A 78 -16.67 10.83 19.70
C TYR A 78 -17.40 10.70 18.37
N PHE A 79 -16.70 11.00 17.30
CA PHE A 79 -17.20 10.85 15.93
C PHE A 79 -16.08 10.48 14.99
N ARG A 80 -16.31 9.49 14.12
CA ARG A 80 -15.37 9.08 13.08
C ARG A 80 -16.09 8.57 11.84
N ILE A 81 -15.61 8.95 10.67
CA ILE A 81 -16.00 8.32 9.41
C ILE A 81 -15.21 7.01 9.27
N LEU A 82 -15.92 5.90 9.07
CA LEU A 82 -15.32 4.58 8.86
C LEU A 82 -15.15 4.26 7.38
N LYS A 83 -16.06 4.77 6.55
CA LYS A 83 -16.07 4.53 5.11
C LYS A 83 -16.78 5.65 4.39
N LYS A 84 -16.21 6.04 3.24
CA LYS A 84 -16.83 6.94 2.25
C LYS A 84 -16.66 6.32 0.87
N SER A 85 -17.75 6.15 0.15
CA SER A 85 -17.75 5.62 -1.21
C SER A 85 -18.78 6.34 -2.07
N LEU A 86 -18.45 6.57 -3.35
CA LEU A 86 -19.39 7.16 -4.30
C LEU A 86 -20.25 6.04 -4.90
N ASP A 87 -21.56 6.17 -4.82
CA ASP A 87 -22.50 5.34 -5.57
C ASP A 87 -22.99 6.11 -6.79
N ALA A 88 -22.46 5.75 -7.96
CA ALA A 88 -22.80 6.33 -9.25
C ALA A 88 -23.41 5.28 -10.21
N ARG A 89 -23.99 4.20 -9.67
CA ARG A 89 -24.63 3.16 -10.49
C ARG A 89 -25.84 3.65 -11.24
N LYS A 90 -26.51 4.67 -10.73
CA LYS A 90 -27.65 5.34 -11.38
C LYS A 90 -27.30 6.81 -11.58
N LYS A 91 -27.23 7.26 -12.82
CA LYS A 91 -26.85 8.64 -13.17
C LYS A 91 -27.80 9.70 -12.59
N GLN A 92 -29.07 9.34 -12.35
CA GLN A 92 -30.06 10.23 -11.75
C GLN A 92 -30.03 10.27 -10.23
N ASP A 93 -29.29 9.34 -9.59
CA ASP A 93 -29.22 9.20 -8.12
C ASP A 93 -27.78 8.95 -7.70
N ILE A 94 -26.88 9.88 -8.04
CA ILE A 94 -25.48 9.82 -7.60
C ILE A 94 -25.39 10.41 -6.21
N HIS A 95 -24.81 9.64 -5.27
CA HIS A 95 -24.67 10.06 -3.89
C HIS A 95 -23.45 9.44 -3.22
N TRP A 96 -22.94 10.12 -2.20
CA TRP A 96 -21.96 9.54 -1.30
C TRP A 96 -22.64 8.60 -0.31
N VAL A 97 -22.02 7.48 -0.05
CA VAL A 97 -22.44 6.49 0.95
C VAL A 97 -21.40 6.44 2.05
N PHE A 98 -21.83 6.72 3.26
CA PHE A 98 -20.97 6.74 4.43
C PHE A 98 -21.31 5.64 5.42
N SER A 99 -20.29 5.22 6.16
CA SER A 99 -20.40 4.52 7.44
C SER A 99 -19.69 5.36 8.49
N ILE A 100 -20.34 5.57 9.63
CA ILE A 100 -19.79 6.34 10.74
C ILE A 100 -19.80 5.54 12.03
N GLU A 101 -18.92 5.93 12.93
CA GLU A 101 -18.86 5.48 14.32
C GLU A 101 -18.95 6.72 15.22
N TYR A 102 -19.77 6.66 16.26
CA TYR A 102 -20.02 7.80 17.13
C TYR A 102 -20.44 7.32 18.53
N GLY A 103 -20.32 8.18 19.52
CA GLY A 103 -20.71 7.85 20.90
C GLY A 103 -20.24 8.87 21.93
N ASP A 104 -20.40 8.52 23.19
CA ASP A 104 -20.03 9.35 24.33
C ASP A 104 -18.72 8.93 24.98
N GLU A 105 -18.10 7.89 24.44
CA GLU A 105 -16.82 7.39 24.89
C GLU A 105 -15.86 7.31 23.71
N PHE A 106 -14.58 7.57 23.98
CA PHE A 106 -13.54 7.33 22.99
C PHE A 106 -13.21 5.83 22.95
N PRO A 107 -13.04 5.23 21.76
CA PRO A 107 -12.56 3.85 21.67
C PRO A 107 -11.19 3.74 22.35
N PRO A 108 -10.90 2.62 22.99
CA PRO A 108 -9.63 2.42 23.66
C PRO A 108 -8.49 2.61 22.64
N VAL A 109 -7.54 3.45 23.01
CA VAL A 109 -6.31 3.60 22.25
C VAL A 109 -5.54 2.29 22.38
N CYS A 110 -5.19 1.69 21.25
CA CYS A 110 -4.29 0.53 21.30
C CYS A 110 -3.01 0.94 22.03
N ALA A 111 -2.64 0.19 23.05
CA ALA A 111 -1.37 0.40 23.74
C ALA A 111 -0.22 0.48 22.73
N PRO A 112 0.75 1.38 22.92
CA PRO A 112 1.94 1.39 22.11
C PRO A 112 2.56 -0.01 22.08
N LEU A 113 3.12 -0.37 20.93
CA LEU A 113 3.83 -1.64 20.85
C LEU A 113 4.98 -1.63 21.85
N GLU A 114 5.07 -2.68 22.65
CA GLU A 114 6.19 -2.86 23.57
C GLU A 114 7.51 -2.85 22.77
N LYS A 115 8.44 -2.00 23.18
CA LYS A 115 9.77 -1.97 22.59
C LYS A 115 10.59 -3.13 23.13
N LEU A 116 11.09 -3.94 22.22
CA LEU A 116 11.99 -5.03 22.52
C LEU A 116 13.43 -4.49 22.56
N ARG A 117 14.17 -4.81 23.60
CA ARG A 117 15.62 -4.59 23.59
C ARG A 117 16.24 -5.73 22.80
N SER A 118 16.55 -5.48 21.53
CA SER A 118 17.12 -6.49 20.64
C SER A 118 18.37 -5.95 19.96
N HIS A 119 19.43 -6.71 20.02
CA HIS A 119 20.70 -6.44 19.32
C HIS A 119 20.77 -7.15 17.95
N ARG A 120 19.66 -7.77 17.52
CA ARG A 120 19.62 -8.50 16.25
C ARG A 120 19.78 -7.54 15.09
N LYS A 121 20.67 -7.90 14.16
CA LYS A 121 20.88 -7.19 12.90
C LYS A 121 19.86 -7.70 11.89
N VAL A 122 18.87 -6.87 11.59
CA VAL A 122 17.81 -7.20 10.62
C VAL A 122 18.03 -6.41 9.34
N TYR A 123 18.36 -7.11 8.25
CA TYR A 123 18.49 -6.51 6.94
C TYR A 123 17.15 -6.56 6.19
N VAL A 124 16.81 -5.45 5.54
CA VAL A 124 15.62 -5.32 4.69
C VAL A 124 16.07 -4.91 3.30
N VAL A 125 15.96 -5.80 2.33
CA VAL A 125 16.36 -5.57 0.94
C VAL A 125 15.21 -5.00 0.16
N GLY A 126 15.39 -3.78 -0.34
CA GLY A 126 14.42 -3.00 -1.06
C GLY A 126 13.70 -1.96 -0.18
N SER A 127 13.70 -0.72 -0.62
CA SER A 127 13.01 0.41 0.01
C SER A 127 11.68 0.76 -0.65
N GLY A 128 11.05 -0.20 -1.31
CA GLY A 128 9.67 -0.13 -1.76
C GLY A 128 8.67 -0.12 -0.58
N PRO A 129 7.36 -0.04 -0.84
CA PRO A 129 6.35 0.04 0.23
C PRO A 129 6.47 -1.09 1.26
N ALA A 130 6.71 -2.32 0.81
CA ALA A 130 6.85 -3.47 1.70
C ALA A 130 8.07 -3.35 2.63
N GLY A 131 9.23 -2.96 2.08
CA GLY A 131 10.46 -2.81 2.85
C GLY A 131 10.40 -1.65 3.83
N LEU A 132 9.91 -0.48 3.40
CA LEU A 132 9.77 0.69 4.29
C LEU A 132 8.77 0.42 5.43
N LEU A 133 7.60 -0.16 5.13
CA LEU A 133 6.64 -0.53 6.17
C LEU A 133 7.21 -1.56 7.15
N CYS A 134 7.95 -2.55 6.65
CA CYS A 134 8.64 -3.52 7.49
C CYS A 134 9.67 -2.83 8.40
N ALA A 135 10.52 -1.97 7.85
CA ALA A 135 11.55 -1.26 8.60
C ALA A 135 10.96 -0.31 9.65
N VAL A 136 9.89 0.44 9.31
CA VAL A 136 9.16 1.28 10.28
C VAL A 136 8.61 0.42 11.43
N ARG A 137 8.02 -0.73 11.13
CA ARG A 137 7.47 -1.64 12.18
C ARG A 137 8.57 -2.22 13.05
N LEU A 138 9.71 -2.58 12.48
CA LEU A 138 10.88 -3.01 13.24
C LEU A 138 11.37 -1.89 14.17
N ALA A 139 11.48 -0.66 13.66
CA ALA A 139 11.86 0.51 14.44
C ALA A 139 10.85 0.82 15.57
N ASP A 140 9.54 0.74 15.30
CA ASP A 140 8.50 0.88 16.32
C ASP A 140 8.65 -0.14 17.45
N ARG A 141 9.19 -1.31 17.15
CA ARG A 141 9.44 -2.40 18.10
C ARG A 141 10.81 -2.30 18.79
N GLY A 142 11.61 -1.30 18.46
CA GLY A 142 12.94 -1.07 19.07
C GLY A 142 14.10 -1.83 18.42
N PHE A 143 13.88 -2.38 17.21
CA PHE A 143 14.98 -2.88 16.38
C PHE A 143 15.65 -1.73 15.62
N THR A 144 16.88 -1.95 15.20
CA THR A 144 17.64 -1.04 14.34
C THR A 144 17.81 -1.65 12.95
N PRO A 145 16.78 -1.59 12.08
CA PRO A 145 16.83 -2.22 10.76
C PRO A 145 17.86 -1.54 9.86
N ILE A 146 18.47 -2.34 8.99
CA ILE A 146 19.36 -1.88 7.93
C ILE A 146 18.64 -2.11 6.60
N VAL A 147 18.13 -1.04 6.02
CA VAL A 147 17.49 -1.09 4.70
C VAL A 147 18.55 -0.92 3.63
N VAL A 148 18.54 -1.82 2.64
CA VAL A 148 19.46 -1.80 1.51
C VAL A 148 18.65 -1.59 0.24
N GLU A 149 18.97 -0.52 -0.50
CA GLU A 149 18.31 -0.17 -1.75
C GLU A 149 19.35 0.00 -2.86
N ARG A 150 19.11 -0.65 -3.99
CA ARG A 150 19.97 -0.56 -5.16
C ARG A 150 19.89 0.81 -5.82
N GLY A 151 18.67 1.33 -5.94
CA GLY A 151 18.40 2.60 -6.59
C GLY A 151 18.65 3.81 -5.72
N GLU A 152 18.25 4.95 -6.23
CA GLU A 152 18.45 6.26 -5.64
C GLU A 152 17.40 6.60 -4.58
N ARG A 153 17.68 7.65 -3.81
CA ARG A 153 16.71 8.32 -2.95
C ARG A 153 15.58 8.90 -3.79
N VAL A 154 14.42 9.07 -3.19
CA VAL A 154 13.23 9.52 -3.91
C VAL A 154 13.40 10.87 -4.60
N ASP A 155 14.19 11.76 -4.03
CA ASP A 155 14.47 13.09 -4.60
C ASP A 155 15.34 12.95 -5.86
N ASP A 156 16.48 12.25 -5.77
CA ASP A 156 17.43 12.03 -6.88
C ASP A 156 16.78 11.18 -7.98
N ARG A 157 16.04 10.15 -7.57
CA ARG A 157 15.25 9.29 -8.46
C ARG A 157 14.22 10.07 -9.28
N ALA A 158 13.63 11.12 -8.71
CA ALA A 158 12.69 11.97 -9.44
C ALA A 158 13.36 12.65 -10.63
N GLU A 159 14.59 13.09 -10.48
CA GLU A 159 15.39 13.70 -11.58
C GLU A 159 15.74 12.65 -12.65
N SER A 160 16.19 11.46 -12.23
CA SER A 160 16.49 10.34 -13.14
C SER A 160 15.27 9.91 -13.94
N VAL A 161 14.10 9.82 -13.31
CA VAL A 161 12.82 9.51 -13.97
C VAL A 161 12.43 10.62 -14.96
N GLN A 162 12.59 11.90 -14.58
CA GLN A 162 12.29 13.02 -15.46
C GLN A 162 13.23 13.04 -16.67
N LYS A 163 14.52 12.79 -16.47
CA LYS A 163 15.51 12.68 -17.56
C LYS A 163 15.13 11.56 -18.53
N PHE A 164 14.76 10.40 -18.04
CA PHE A 164 14.31 9.29 -18.88
C PHE A 164 13.07 9.64 -19.69
N PHE A 165 12.06 10.28 -19.09
CA PHE A 165 10.86 10.74 -19.82
C PHE A 165 11.17 11.86 -20.84
N GLY A 166 12.22 12.61 -20.63
CA GLY A 166 12.75 13.58 -21.60
C GLY A 166 13.52 12.97 -22.77
N GLY A 167 13.58 11.63 -22.89
CA GLY A 167 14.29 10.90 -23.95
C GLY A 167 15.74 10.53 -23.59
N GLY A 168 16.11 10.62 -22.31
CA GLY A 168 17.39 10.11 -21.81
C GLY A 168 17.43 8.60 -21.69
N GLU A 169 18.59 8.06 -21.37
CA GLU A 169 18.79 6.63 -21.17
C GLU A 169 18.12 6.12 -19.91
N LEU A 170 17.69 4.85 -19.91
CA LEU A 170 17.13 4.17 -18.76
C LEU A 170 18.25 3.77 -17.81
N ASP A 171 18.17 4.20 -16.55
CA ASP A 171 18.96 3.61 -15.49
C ASP A 171 18.27 2.32 -15.00
N GLU A 172 18.93 1.19 -15.17
CA GLU A 172 18.38 -0.11 -14.75
C GLU A 172 18.24 -0.25 -13.22
N ASN A 173 19.01 0.50 -12.45
CA ASN A 173 19.01 0.46 -10.99
C ASN A 173 18.02 1.46 -10.36
N SER A 174 17.79 2.61 -11.03
CA SER A 174 16.93 3.69 -10.53
C SER A 174 16.05 4.26 -11.63
N ASN A 175 14.76 3.96 -11.61
CA ASN A 175 13.81 4.35 -12.66
C ASN A 175 12.37 4.42 -12.12
N VAL A 176 11.36 4.40 -13.00
CA VAL A 176 9.94 4.42 -12.59
C VAL A 176 9.56 3.23 -11.70
N GLN A 177 10.26 2.11 -11.80
CA GLN A 177 9.95 0.87 -11.10
C GLN A 177 10.82 0.64 -9.87
N PHE A 178 12.11 0.97 -9.95
CA PHE A 178 13.11 0.72 -8.92
C PHE A 178 13.58 2.02 -8.26
N GLY A 179 14.05 1.90 -7.02
CA GLY A 179 14.48 2.98 -6.17
C GLY A 179 13.52 3.25 -5.01
N GLU A 180 13.84 4.21 -4.17
CA GLU A 180 13.11 4.50 -2.94
C GLU A 180 11.62 4.75 -3.18
N GLY A 181 10.76 4.10 -2.40
CA GLY A 181 9.31 4.13 -2.51
C GLY A 181 8.73 3.19 -3.58
N GLY A 182 9.58 2.53 -4.39
CA GLY A 182 9.17 1.56 -5.42
C GLY A 182 8.33 2.17 -6.54
N ALA A 183 7.67 1.33 -7.33
CA ALA A 183 6.88 1.74 -8.49
C ALA A 183 5.69 2.65 -8.14
N GLY A 184 5.15 2.57 -6.93
CA GLY A 184 4.02 3.37 -6.47
C GLY A 184 4.29 4.88 -6.43
N THR A 185 5.53 5.29 -6.18
CA THR A 185 5.91 6.69 -6.00
C THR A 185 5.69 7.54 -7.26
N PHE A 186 5.81 6.93 -8.45
CA PHE A 186 5.64 7.61 -9.74
C PHE A 186 4.40 7.13 -10.51
N SER A 187 3.49 6.41 -9.86
CA SER A 187 2.28 5.84 -10.45
C SER A 187 1.01 6.37 -9.78
N ASP A 188 0.82 7.70 -9.71
CA ASP A 188 -0.42 8.31 -9.27
C ASP A 188 -0.79 8.11 -7.77
N GLY A 189 -0.03 7.34 -7.00
CA GLY A 189 -0.23 7.20 -5.55
C GLY A 189 -1.53 6.50 -5.12
N LYS A 190 -2.14 5.70 -6.00
CA LYS A 190 -3.32 4.90 -5.63
C LYS A 190 -2.96 3.81 -4.65
N LEU A 191 -3.69 3.77 -3.55
CA LEU A 191 -3.66 2.68 -2.60
C LEU A 191 -4.85 1.76 -2.85
N ASN A 192 -4.65 0.74 -3.67
CA ASN A 192 -5.67 -0.26 -3.95
C ASN A 192 -5.17 -1.63 -3.55
N THR A 193 -5.91 -2.32 -2.70
CA THR A 193 -5.64 -3.70 -2.32
C THR A 193 -6.82 -4.59 -2.63
N GLN A 194 -6.54 -5.81 -3.05
CA GLN A 194 -7.55 -6.86 -3.24
C GLN A 194 -7.64 -7.78 -2.03
N THR A 195 -6.84 -7.53 -0.99
CA THR A 195 -6.88 -8.32 0.24
C THR A 195 -7.90 -7.74 1.21
N HIS A 196 -8.49 -8.61 2.02
CA HIS A 196 -9.39 -8.24 3.12
C HIS A 196 -8.71 -8.49 4.47
N SER A 197 -7.43 -8.18 4.57
CA SER A 197 -6.64 -8.34 5.78
C SER A 197 -6.90 -7.21 6.77
N GLY A 198 -6.95 -7.54 8.06
CA GLY A 198 -6.98 -6.53 9.12
C GLY A 198 -5.74 -5.61 9.14
N PHE A 199 -4.65 -6.03 8.51
CA PHE A 199 -3.43 -5.23 8.36
C PHE A 199 -3.59 -4.05 7.38
N ASN A 200 -4.58 -4.06 6.48
CA ASN A 200 -4.78 -2.97 5.53
C ASN A 200 -4.98 -1.62 6.24
N ALA A 201 -5.79 -1.62 7.31
CA ALA A 201 -6.02 -0.42 8.09
C ALA A 201 -4.75 0.11 8.78
N GLU A 202 -3.82 -0.79 9.11
CA GLU A 202 -2.54 -0.43 9.72
C GLU A 202 -1.59 0.19 8.71
N VAL A 203 -1.55 -0.32 7.50
CA VAL A 203 -0.81 0.27 6.38
C VAL A 203 -1.29 1.71 6.13
N TYR A 204 -2.61 1.92 6.03
CA TYR A 204 -3.16 3.27 5.81
C TYR A 204 -2.84 4.22 6.98
N ARG A 205 -2.97 3.78 8.23
CA ARG A 205 -2.57 4.57 9.40
C ARG A 205 -1.10 4.93 9.37
N THR A 206 -0.24 4.02 8.93
CA THR A 206 1.19 4.29 8.79
C THR A 206 1.43 5.37 7.74
N PHE A 207 0.81 5.30 6.58
CA PHE A 207 0.94 6.37 5.58
C PHE A 207 0.43 7.72 6.10
N VAL A 208 -0.71 7.76 6.79
CA VAL A 208 -1.24 9.00 7.40
C VAL A 208 -0.29 9.53 8.47
N ARG A 209 0.27 8.66 9.31
CA ARG A 209 1.28 9.05 10.30
C ARG A 209 2.48 9.76 9.66
N PHE A 210 2.83 9.41 8.45
CA PHE A 210 3.96 9.98 7.71
C PHE A 210 3.56 11.06 6.71
N GLY A 211 2.32 11.55 6.73
CA GLY A 211 1.88 12.73 6.01
C GLY A 211 0.91 12.49 4.86
N ALA A 212 0.38 11.29 4.69
CA ALA A 212 -0.73 11.06 3.77
C ALA A 212 -2.01 11.75 4.29
N PRO A 213 -2.93 12.17 3.40
CA PRO A 213 -4.20 12.76 3.80
C PRO A 213 -5.02 11.83 4.70
N GLU A 214 -5.71 12.37 5.69
CA GLU A 214 -6.51 11.60 6.66
C GLU A 214 -7.66 10.82 6.01
N ASP A 215 -8.20 11.33 4.91
CA ASP A 215 -9.28 10.66 4.16
C ASP A 215 -8.84 9.32 3.56
N THR A 216 -7.53 9.10 3.42
CA THR A 216 -6.94 7.78 3.11
C THR A 216 -7.44 6.68 4.03
N LEU A 217 -7.81 7.00 5.27
CA LEU A 217 -8.28 6.02 6.26
C LEU A 217 -9.67 5.48 5.96
N TYR A 218 -10.50 6.23 5.25
CA TYR A 218 -11.91 5.90 5.07
C TYR A 218 -12.42 5.95 3.63
N LEU A 219 -11.67 6.53 2.70
CA LEU A 219 -12.01 6.46 1.28
C LEU A 219 -11.95 5.03 0.76
N ASN A 220 -12.94 4.61 0.00
CA ASN A 220 -12.99 3.26 -0.57
C ASN A 220 -11.88 2.99 -1.60
N LYS A 221 -11.40 4.05 -2.25
CA LYS A 221 -10.27 4.03 -3.19
C LYS A 221 -9.39 5.24 -2.90
N PRO A 222 -8.55 5.18 -1.86
CA PRO A 222 -7.74 6.32 -1.47
C PRO A 222 -6.67 6.61 -2.52
N HIS A 223 -6.44 7.90 -2.70
CA HIS A 223 -5.52 8.45 -3.67
C HIS A 223 -4.61 9.45 -2.96
N ILE A 224 -3.36 9.11 -2.77
CA ILE A 224 -2.44 9.98 -2.03
C ILE A 224 -1.88 11.09 -2.95
N GLY A 225 -1.68 10.78 -4.23
CA GLY A 225 -0.92 11.62 -5.14
C GLY A 225 0.59 11.33 -5.08
N SER A 226 1.26 11.44 -6.22
CA SER A 226 2.69 11.13 -6.32
C SER A 226 3.58 12.15 -5.60
N ASP A 227 3.15 13.40 -5.55
CA ASP A 227 3.82 14.50 -4.85
C ASP A 227 3.81 14.31 -3.33
N VAL A 228 2.66 13.99 -2.77
CA VAL A 228 2.51 13.70 -1.33
C VAL A 228 3.22 12.39 -0.97
N LEU A 229 3.12 11.37 -1.80
CA LEU A 229 3.73 10.06 -1.53
C LEU A 229 5.26 10.13 -1.44
N LYS A 230 5.92 11.00 -2.23
CA LYS A 230 7.36 11.27 -2.10
C LYS A 230 7.72 11.74 -0.69
N ASN A 231 6.94 12.67 -0.13
CA ASN A 231 7.15 13.19 1.22
C ASN A 231 6.89 12.11 2.28
N VAL A 232 5.85 11.29 2.11
CA VAL A 232 5.54 10.16 3.00
C VAL A 232 6.73 9.19 3.06
N VAL A 233 7.25 8.81 1.90
CA VAL A 233 8.40 7.90 1.79
C VAL A 233 9.64 8.49 2.47
N LYS A 234 9.95 9.76 2.22
CA LYS A 234 11.04 10.49 2.87
C LYS A 234 10.89 10.51 4.39
N ASN A 235 9.70 10.85 4.89
CA ASN A 235 9.42 10.88 6.32
C ASN A 235 9.57 9.49 6.97
N MET A 236 9.18 8.42 6.27
CA MET A 236 9.40 7.05 6.74
C MET A 236 10.89 6.72 6.86
N ARG A 237 11.70 7.09 5.86
CA ARG A 237 13.16 6.94 5.90
C ARG A 237 13.78 7.68 7.08
N GLU A 238 13.44 8.95 7.24
CA GLU A 238 13.97 9.81 8.31
C GLU A 238 13.58 9.26 9.69
N TYR A 239 12.38 8.73 9.82
CA TYR A 239 11.96 8.06 11.05
C TYR A 239 12.80 6.81 11.35
N ILE A 240 13.04 5.94 10.37
CA ILE A 240 13.87 4.75 10.52
C ILE A 240 15.27 5.15 11.03
N ILE A 241 15.85 6.18 10.40
CA ILE A 241 17.19 6.70 10.79
C ILE A 241 17.16 7.29 12.20
N SER A 242 16.15 8.07 12.55
CA SER A 242 16.01 8.67 13.88
C SER A 242 15.86 7.63 14.99
N CYS A 243 15.38 6.44 14.67
CA CYS A 243 15.30 5.30 15.58
C CYS A 243 16.61 4.49 15.67
N GLY A 244 17.69 4.93 15.01
CA GLY A 244 18.99 4.25 14.98
C GLY A 244 19.16 3.24 13.85
N GLY A 245 18.16 3.09 12.97
CA GLY A 245 18.27 2.27 11.76
C GLY A 245 19.14 2.93 10.69
N GLN A 246 19.39 2.22 9.61
CA GLN A 246 20.15 2.70 8.46
C GLN A 246 19.36 2.50 7.17
N VAL A 247 19.55 3.41 6.20
CA VAL A 247 19.06 3.24 4.84
C VAL A 247 20.23 3.50 3.88
N ARG A 248 20.66 2.48 3.16
CA ARG A 248 21.83 2.49 2.28
C ARG A 248 21.36 2.41 0.84
N PHE A 249 21.58 3.48 0.09
CA PHE A 249 21.29 3.57 -1.35
C PHE A 249 22.51 3.18 -2.19
N GLY A 250 22.30 2.98 -3.49
CA GLY A 250 23.37 2.54 -4.40
C GLY A 250 24.01 1.21 -3.96
N THR A 251 23.26 0.40 -3.23
CA THR A 251 23.76 -0.81 -2.58
C THR A 251 22.95 -2.04 -3.03
N LEU A 252 23.58 -2.89 -3.81
CA LEU A 252 23.00 -4.12 -4.31
C LEU A 252 23.16 -5.25 -3.27
N PHE A 253 22.08 -5.95 -2.98
CA PHE A 253 22.13 -7.23 -2.28
C PHE A 253 22.58 -8.31 -3.27
N SER A 254 23.83 -8.76 -3.16
CA SER A 254 24.45 -9.74 -4.06
C SER A 254 24.33 -11.19 -3.56
N GLY A 255 23.94 -11.40 -2.30
CA GLY A 255 23.79 -12.75 -1.77
C GLY A 255 23.70 -12.81 -0.25
N PHE A 256 23.72 -14.04 0.25
CA PHE A 256 23.73 -14.32 1.69
C PHE A 256 24.57 -15.56 1.97
N ALA A 257 24.94 -15.71 3.23
CA ALA A 257 25.61 -16.91 3.71
C ALA A 257 24.80 -17.57 4.83
N SER A 258 24.67 -18.91 4.75
CA SER A 258 23.96 -19.70 5.74
C SER A 258 24.77 -20.92 6.16
N ARG A 259 24.60 -21.35 7.41
CA ARG A 259 25.21 -22.57 7.94
C ARG A 259 24.16 -23.33 8.74
N GLY A 260 23.97 -24.61 8.41
CA GLY A 260 22.95 -25.43 9.08
C GLY A 260 21.53 -24.88 8.96
N GLY A 261 21.19 -24.27 7.83
CA GLY A 261 19.88 -23.66 7.59
C GLY A 261 19.63 -22.34 8.32
N LYS A 262 20.64 -21.75 8.96
CA LYS A 262 20.56 -20.45 9.62
C LYS A 262 21.38 -19.41 8.88
N LEU A 263 20.80 -18.24 8.64
CA LEU A 263 21.49 -17.08 8.13
C LEU A 263 22.57 -16.65 9.11
N PHE A 264 23.73 -16.23 8.62
CA PHE A 264 24.75 -15.59 9.44
C PHE A 264 25.37 -14.34 8.80
N ALA A 265 25.25 -14.16 7.48
CA ALA A 265 25.74 -12.96 6.80
C ALA A 265 24.95 -12.62 5.54
N VAL A 266 25.01 -11.36 5.14
CA VAL A 266 24.54 -10.83 3.86
C VAL A 266 25.73 -10.34 3.05
N ARG A 267 25.69 -10.48 1.73
CA ARG A 267 26.67 -9.91 0.80
C ARG A 267 26.08 -8.71 0.09
N LEU A 268 26.81 -7.61 0.14
CA LEU A 268 26.38 -6.32 -0.38
C LEU A 268 27.45 -5.78 -1.33
N LYS A 269 27.01 -5.19 -2.43
CA LYS A 269 27.89 -4.57 -3.42
C LYS A 269 27.50 -3.10 -3.59
N THR A 270 28.45 -2.19 -3.36
CA THR A 270 28.28 -0.76 -3.64
C THR A 270 28.40 -0.54 -5.14
N LEU A 271 27.43 0.14 -5.74
CA LEU A 271 27.39 0.30 -7.20
C LEU A 271 28.44 1.27 -7.72
N ASP A 272 28.80 2.31 -6.97
CA ASP A 272 29.74 3.35 -7.40
C ASP A 272 31.14 2.82 -7.68
N ASN A 273 31.61 1.89 -6.86
CA ASN A 273 32.98 1.39 -6.92
C ASN A 273 33.07 -0.13 -7.08
N GLY A 274 31.93 -0.81 -7.10
CA GLY A 274 31.86 -2.27 -7.21
C GLY A 274 32.36 -3.04 -6.00
N PHE A 275 32.65 -2.37 -4.87
CA PHE A 275 33.17 -3.00 -3.68
C PHE A 275 32.15 -3.91 -3.02
N GLU A 276 32.52 -5.15 -2.77
CA GLU A 276 31.69 -6.14 -2.09
C GLU A 276 32.10 -6.29 -0.61
N THR A 277 31.09 -6.38 0.25
CA THR A 277 31.24 -6.65 1.69
C THR A 277 30.39 -7.85 2.08
N GLU A 278 30.88 -8.60 3.07
CA GLU A 278 30.06 -9.58 3.78
C GLU A 278 29.84 -9.10 5.22
N GLU A 279 28.59 -8.89 5.58
CA GLU A 279 28.20 -8.31 6.87
C GLU A 279 27.36 -9.33 7.66
N ALA A 280 27.66 -9.46 8.96
CA ALA A 280 26.93 -10.34 9.86
C ALA A 280 25.44 -9.94 9.92
N ALA A 281 24.54 -10.91 9.77
CA ALA A 281 23.11 -10.72 9.80
C ALA A 281 22.41 -11.85 10.57
N ASP A 282 21.46 -11.46 11.41
CA ASP A 282 20.62 -12.41 12.14
C ASP A 282 19.32 -12.73 11.41
N ASP A 283 18.76 -11.73 10.71
CA ASP A 283 17.54 -11.85 9.95
C ASP A 283 17.65 -11.09 8.62
N LEU A 284 17.00 -11.62 7.61
CA LEU A 284 16.94 -11.03 6.27
C LEU A 284 15.49 -11.02 5.78
N VAL A 285 15.02 -9.84 5.39
CA VAL A 285 13.75 -9.63 4.73
C VAL A 285 13.99 -9.22 3.29
N ILE A 286 13.47 -9.96 2.33
CA ILE A 286 13.59 -9.65 0.91
C ILE A 286 12.29 -9.01 0.43
N ALA A 287 12.35 -7.73 0.04
CA ALA A 287 11.22 -6.92 -0.37
C ALA A 287 11.49 -6.18 -1.70
N THR A 288 12.18 -6.83 -2.63
CA THR A 288 12.67 -6.28 -3.90
C THR A 288 11.59 -6.06 -4.96
N GLY A 289 10.35 -6.42 -4.68
CA GLY A 289 9.26 -6.36 -5.65
C GLY A 289 9.30 -7.54 -6.65
N HIS A 290 8.39 -7.51 -7.62
CA HIS A 290 8.16 -8.66 -8.52
C HIS A 290 9.10 -8.72 -9.73
N SER A 291 9.89 -7.67 -10.00
CA SER A 291 10.67 -7.56 -11.23
C SER A 291 12.19 -7.63 -11.02
N ALA A 292 12.66 -7.85 -9.81
CA ALA A 292 14.07 -8.03 -9.48
C ALA A 292 14.58 -9.42 -9.94
N ARG A 293 14.68 -9.61 -11.25
CA ARG A 293 14.97 -10.90 -11.89
C ARG A 293 16.32 -11.49 -11.47
N ASP A 294 17.34 -10.67 -11.38
CA ASP A 294 18.67 -11.03 -10.91
C ASP A 294 18.67 -11.52 -9.46
N THR A 295 17.91 -10.85 -8.59
CA THR A 295 17.72 -11.29 -7.20
C THR A 295 17.02 -12.65 -7.16
N PHE A 296 15.98 -12.87 -7.98
CA PHE A 296 15.32 -14.17 -8.04
C PHE A 296 16.23 -15.28 -8.57
N ALA A 297 17.03 -15.00 -9.61
CA ALA A 297 18.01 -15.96 -10.12
C ALA A 297 19.00 -16.34 -9.02
N MET A 298 19.61 -15.37 -8.35
CA MET A 298 20.55 -15.56 -7.25
C MET A 298 19.95 -16.39 -6.11
N LEU A 299 18.69 -16.09 -5.71
CA LEU A 299 18.00 -16.85 -4.66
C LEU A 299 17.78 -18.31 -5.06
N THR A 300 17.36 -18.54 -6.30
CA THR A 300 17.12 -19.89 -6.83
C THR A 300 18.43 -20.69 -6.91
N GLU A 301 19.48 -20.07 -7.40
CA GLU A 301 20.85 -20.66 -7.45
C GLU A 301 21.38 -20.94 -6.04
N SER A 302 21.00 -20.15 -5.06
CA SER A 302 21.33 -20.38 -3.64
C SER A 302 20.48 -21.45 -2.96
N GLY A 303 19.61 -22.16 -3.70
CA GLY A 303 18.77 -23.24 -3.18
C GLY A 303 17.48 -22.79 -2.51
N ILE A 304 17.08 -21.52 -2.63
CA ILE A 304 15.78 -21.07 -2.17
C ILE A 304 14.71 -21.56 -3.14
N ALA A 305 13.74 -22.33 -2.64
CA ALA A 305 12.65 -22.86 -3.46
C ALA A 305 11.81 -21.72 -4.05
N ALA A 306 11.65 -21.72 -5.37
CA ALA A 306 10.83 -20.80 -6.11
C ALA A 306 9.82 -21.56 -6.97
N GLU A 307 8.61 -21.02 -7.09
CA GLU A 307 7.53 -21.60 -7.88
C GLU A 307 7.08 -20.59 -8.93
N ALA A 308 7.00 -21.03 -10.19
CA ALA A 308 6.47 -20.21 -11.27
C ALA A 308 4.98 -19.89 -11.03
N ARG A 309 4.61 -18.64 -11.22
CA ARG A 309 3.23 -18.16 -11.09
C ARG A 309 2.79 -17.44 -12.35
N GLU A 310 1.54 -17.59 -12.68
CA GLU A 310 0.91 -16.84 -13.76
C GLU A 310 0.87 -15.34 -13.44
N PHE A 311 1.07 -14.52 -14.45
CA PHE A 311 0.94 -13.08 -14.35
C PHE A 311 0.05 -12.54 -15.47
N ALA A 312 -0.49 -11.34 -15.25
CA ALA A 312 -1.35 -10.69 -16.23
C ALA A 312 -0.50 -9.93 -17.25
N VAL A 313 -0.76 -10.18 -18.53
CA VAL A 313 -0.18 -9.44 -19.66
C VAL A 313 -1.29 -8.65 -20.33
N GLY A 314 -1.00 -7.42 -20.74
CA GLY A 314 -1.99 -6.58 -21.38
C GLY A 314 -1.39 -5.37 -22.07
N VAL A 315 -2.27 -4.51 -22.53
CA VAL A 315 -1.94 -3.25 -23.17
C VAL A 315 -2.44 -2.08 -22.33
N ARG A 316 -1.77 -0.94 -22.43
CA ARG A 316 -2.26 0.32 -21.87
C ARG A 316 -3.22 0.94 -22.88
N ILE A 317 -4.37 1.40 -22.39
CA ILE A 317 -5.37 2.16 -23.17
C ILE A 317 -5.51 3.51 -22.49
N GLU A 318 -5.47 4.58 -23.27
CA GLU A 318 -5.67 5.95 -22.80
C GLU A 318 -6.97 6.52 -23.34
N HIS A 319 -7.67 7.26 -22.49
CA HIS A 319 -8.93 7.93 -22.81
C HIS A 319 -8.90 9.37 -22.31
N ALA A 320 -9.63 10.25 -22.98
CA ALA A 320 -9.94 11.54 -22.40
C ALA A 320 -10.80 11.35 -21.14
N GLN A 321 -10.39 11.92 -20.01
CA GLN A 321 -11.09 11.79 -18.72
C GLN A 321 -12.55 12.25 -18.81
N ASP A 322 -12.83 13.29 -19.57
CA ASP A 322 -14.20 13.80 -19.81
C ASP A 322 -15.14 12.77 -20.45
N CYS A 323 -14.61 11.89 -21.31
CA CYS A 323 -15.40 10.81 -21.88
C CYS A 323 -15.84 9.84 -20.78
N ILE A 324 -14.95 9.49 -19.87
CA ILE A 324 -15.25 8.58 -18.78
C ILE A 324 -16.18 9.25 -17.76
N ASN A 325 -15.92 10.51 -17.40
CA ASN A 325 -16.80 11.26 -16.49
C ASN A 325 -18.23 11.34 -17.03
N ARG A 326 -18.40 11.67 -18.30
CA ARG A 326 -19.73 11.69 -18.95
C ARG A 326 -20.38 10.32 -19.02
N ALA A 327 -19.58 9.28 -19.29
CA ALA A 327 -20.08 7.92 -19.34
C ALA A 327 -20.59 7.44 -17.97
N GLN A 328 -19.89 7.79 -16.88
CA GLN A 328 -20.22 7.37 -15.51
C GLN A 328 -21.24 8.29 -14.83
N TYR A 329 -21.07 9.61 -14.96
CA TYR A 329 -21.79 10.60 -14.16
C TYR A 329 -22.81 11.42 -14.96
N GLY A 330 -22.79 11.33 -16.29
CA GLY A 330 -23.60 12.21 -17.14
C GLY A 330 -23.12 13.66 -17.02
N ASN A 331 -24.02 14.56 -16.67
CA ASN A 331 -23.75 16.01 -16.56
C ASN A 331 -23.49 16.48 -15.11
N VAL A 332 -23.39 15.57 -14.14
CA VAL A 332 -23.15 15.93 -12.73
C VAL A 332 -21.72 16.42 -12.59
N LYS A 333 -21.57 17.64 -12.02
CA LYS A 333 -20.27 18.28 -11.78
C LYS A 333 -19.85 18.14 -10.31
N GLY A 334 -18.58 18.41 -10.01
CA GLY A 334 -18.06 18.40 -8.63
C GLY A 334 -17.80 17.01 -8.06
N LEU A 335 -17.82 15.98 -8.90
CA LEU A 335 -17.45 14.61 -8.53
C LEU A 335 -15.96 14.38 -8.80
N PRO A 336 -15.32 13.44 -8.08
CA PRO A 336 -13.96 13.04 -8.38
C PRO A 336 -13.88 12.44 -9.78
N ALA A 337 -12.67 12.42 -10.35
CA ALA A 337 -12.45 11.81 -11.66
C ALA A 337 -12.98 10.35 -11.68
N ALA A 338 -13.81 10.06 -12.67
CA ALA A 338 -14.45 8.75 -12.81
C ALA A 338 -13.42 7.68 -13.17
N ASP A 339 -13.56 6.51 -12.58
CA ASP A 339 -12.81 5.31 -12.94
C ASP A 339 -13.78 4.17 -13.34
N TYR A 340 -13.23 3.14 -13.97
CA TYR A 340 -14.00 1.93 -14.28
C TYR A 340 -13.19 0.67 -14.01
N LYS A 341 -13.90 -0.41 -13.79
CA LYS A 341 -13.35 -1.76 -13.74
C LYS A 341 -14.23 -2.69 -14.54
N ALA A 342 -13.70 -3.20 -15.64
CA ALA A 342 -14.36 -4.17 -16.49
C ALA A 342 -13.72 -5.55 -16.32
N VAL A 343 -14.54 -6.58 -16.41
CA VAL A 343 -14.11 -7.99 -16.40
C VAL A 343 -14.97 -8.74 -17.39
N SER A 344 -14.34 -9.52 -18.26
CA SER A 344 -15.00 -10.40 -19.22
C SER A 344 -14.24 -11.72 -19.33
N THR A 345 -14.87 -12.71 -19.94
CA THR A 345 -14.22 -13.97 -20.33
C THR A 345 -14.30 -14.09 -21.85
N VAL A 346 -13.15 -14.27 -22.48
CA VAL A 346 -13.03 -14.43 -23.93
C VAL A 346 -12.25 -15.72 -24.17
N SER A 347 -12.83 -16.67 -24.91
CA SER A 347 -12.21 -17.98 -25.21
C SER A 347 -11.60 -18.65 -23.97
N ASP A 348 -12.39 -18.76 -22.88
CA ASP A 348 -12.02 -19.32 -21.57
C ASP A 348 -10.91 -18.58 -20.81
N ARG A 349 -10.40 -17.48 -21.36
CA ARG A 349 -9.43 -16.62 -20.69
C ARG A 349 -10.11 -15.41 -20.06
N ARG A 350 -9.69 -15.09 -18.84
CA ARG A 350 -10.20 -13.93 -18.14
C ARG A 350 -9.47 -12.67 -18.61
N VAL A 351 -10.24 -11.73 -19.16
CA VAL A 351 -9.78 -10.40 -19.54
C VAL A 351 -10.33 -9.39 -18.55
N PHE A 352 -9.50 -8.47 -18.06
CA PHE A 352 -9.94 -7.47 -17.10
C PHE A 352 -9.12 -6.19 -17.22
N THR A 353 -9.75 -5.06 -16.87
CA THR A 353 -9.02 -3.82 -16.65
C THR A 353 -8.35 -3.90 -15.28
N PHE A 354 -7.06 -3.61 -15.21
CA PHE A 354 -6.31 -3.71 -13.96
C PHE A 354 -6.63 -2.52 -13.04
N CYS A 355 -6.15 -1.37 -13.37
CA CYS A 355 -6.52 -0.12 -12.73
C CYS A 355 -6.62 0.96 -13.80
N MET A 356 -7.63 1.80 -13.68
CA MET A 356 -7.68 3.05 -14.41
C MET A 356 -7.06 4.13 -13.53
N CYS A 357 -6.12 4.89 -14.07
CA CYS A 357 -5.55 6.06 -13.44
C CYS A 357 -6.20 7.29 -14.05
N PRO A 358 -7.13 7.97 -13.35
CA PRO A 358 -7.60 9.28 -13.78
C PRO A 358 -6.44 10.26 -13.61
N VAL A 359 -5.72 10.51 -14.68
CA VAL A 359 -4.62 11.49 -14.70
C VAL A 359 -5.17 12.79 -15.24
N SER A 360 -4.98 13.88 -14.51
CA SER A 360 -5.13 15.19 -15.09
C SER A 360 -3.95 15.38 -16.06
N TYR A 361 -4.29 15.47 -17.34
CA TYR A 361 -3.33 15.62 -18.40
C TYR A 361 -2.43 16.79 -18.18
N THR A 362 -1.22 16.54 -17.86
CA THR A 362 -0.21 17.55 -18.17
C THR A 362 1.14 16.96 -18.46
N HIS A 363 1.56 15.91 -18.76
CA HIS A 363 2.93 15.57 -19.19
C HIS A 363 3.36 14.08 -19.13
N LEU A 364 2.45 13.12 -19.33
CA LEU A 364 2.89 11.74 -19.53
C LEU A 364 2.40 11.17 -20.86
N THR A 365 2.92 11.70 -21.95
CA THR A 365 3.04 10.92 -23.18
C THR A 365 4.22 9.97 -22.99
N LEU A 366 3.98 8.76 -22.53
CA LEU A 366 4.97 7.70 -22.67
C LEU A 366 5.20 7.50 -24.18
N PRO A 367 6.45 7.46 -24.64
CA PRO A 367 6.72 7.11 -26.03
C PRO A 367 6.08 5.75 -26.31
N THR A 368 5.28 5.68 -27.36
CA THR A 368 4.50 4.53 -27.79
C THR A 368 5.35 3.32 -28.22
N ASN A 369 6.66 3.35 -28.02
CA ASN A 369 7.61 2.36 -28.45
C ASN A 369 8.35 1.62 -27.33
N SER A 370 7.94 1.74 -26.07
CA SER A 370 8.53 0.87 -25.03
C SER A 370 8.00 -0.54 -25.21
N ARG A 371 8.75 -1.38 -25.94
CA ARG A 371 8.65 -2.82 -25.86
C ARG A 371 9.05 -3.20 -24.42
N VAL A 372 8.10 -3.67 -23.69
CA VAL A 372 8.33 -4.35 -22.40
C VAL A 372 8.76 -5.77 -22.67
#